data_7058b29be34248c709165e34c47c1da8
#
_entry.id   7058b29be34248c709165e34c47c1da8
#
_cell.length_a   1.000
_cell.length_b   1.000
_cell.length_c   1.000
_cell.angle_alpha   90.00
_cell.angle_beta   90.00
_cell.angle_gamma   90.00
#
_symmetry.space_group_name_H-M   'P 1'
#
loop_
_entity.id
_entity.type
_entity.pdbx_description
1 polymer ?
#
loop_
_entity_poly.entity_id
_entity_poly.type
_entity_poly.pdbx_seq_one_letter_code
_entity_poly.pdbx_strand_id
1 'polypeptide(L)'
;MRIPVKQIIVTFKSTNNVSQTASLLGISRPTVYRWIKRGRRLSGTISWHLLERKSTKPKAIHHKIISPLALKILSAKQAKHFGAKKLKRYLKLSLSASAIHRFLKRKNLVAKQVRFRRPLFQNGKAMRPSNTFDLCYLQMDTKHVTPELSGLPFTVYEYAAIDIASRYKLAVILPDISPESARMAIEYFLKWFPFRVIYVQTDNGLEFQGEFETFCQNHHLDHYFIHKNSPNENAVIERSFKTDQDEFYYWLEKAPQHLGELN
;
A
#
# COMPACT_ATOMS: atom_id res chain seq x y z
N MET A 1 -20.83 31.33 2.65
CA MET A 1 -19.87 32.21 3.40
C MET A 1 -20.14 32.10 4.89
N ARG A 2 -19.13 31.89 5.78
CA ARG A 2 -19.38 31.84 7.23
C ARG A 2 -19.21 33.23 7.83
N ILE A 3 -20.30 33.80 8.34
CA ILE A 3 -20.28 35.14 8.96
C ILE A 3 -19.43 35.11 10.24
N PRO A 4 -18.49 36.06 10.44
CA PRO A 4 -17.71 36.17 11.66
C PRO A 4 -18.62 36.45 12.88
N VAL A 5 -18.36 35.77 14.00
CA VAL A 5 -19.16 35.93 15.24
C VAL A 5 -19.16 37.38 15.73
N LYS A 6 -18.02 38.08 15.58
CA LYS A 6 -17.91 39.51 15.92
C LYS A 6 -18.96 40.35 15.20
N GLN A 7 -19.17 40.10 13.90
CA GLN A 7 -20.15 40.83 13.09
C GLN A 7 -21.58 40.64 13.61
N ILE A 8 -21.94 39.40 14.02
CA ILE A 8 -23.25 39.09 14.58
C ILE A 8 -23.52 39.94 15.85
N ILE A 9 -22.53 40.04 16.72
CA ILE A 9 -22.68 40.77 17.97
C ILE A 9 -22.67 42.30 17.77
N VAL A 10 -21.82 42.77 16.86
CA VAL A 10 -21.79 44.21 16.52
C VAL A 10 -23.13 44.64 15.92
N THR A 11 -23.65 43.92 14.93
CA THR A 11 -24.95 44.21 14.32
C THR A 11 -26.08 44.09 15.32
N PHE A 12 -26.05 43.11 16.24
CA PHE A 12 -27.05 43.01 17.30
C PHE A 12 -26.98 44.18 18.27
N LYS A 13 -25.81 44.66 18.63
CA LYS A 13 -25.67 45.85 19.49
C LYS A 13 -26.22 47.12 18.84
N SER A 14 -26.10 47.29 17.51
CA SER A 14 -26.61 48.44 16.78
C SER A 14 -28.12 48.37 16.57
N THR A 15 -28.69 47.18 16.31
CA THR A 15 -30.14 47.02 16.03
C THR A 15 -30.96 46.75 17.29
N ASN A 16 -30.36 46.25 18.33
CA ASN A 16 -30.98 45.72 19.56
C ASN A 16 -32.17 44.76 19.29
N ASN A 17 -32.23 44.19 18.07
CA ASN A 17 -33.31 43.34 17.60
C ASN A 17 -32.79 42.10 16.89
N VAL A 18 -33.14 40.93 17.43
CA VAL A 18 -32.65 39.65 16.90
C VAL A 18 -33.18 39.35 15.50
N SER A 19 -34.46 39.69 15.24
CA SER A 19 -35.08 39.43 13.93
C SER A 19 -34.43 40.31 12.85
N GLN A 20 -34.21 41.59 13.17
CA GLN A 20 -33.54 42.52 12.26
C GLN A 20 -32.06 42.14 12.03
N THR A 21 -31.34 41.76 13.08
CA THR A 21 -29.96 41.24 12.96
C THR A 21 -29.89 40.00 12.07
N ALA A 22 -30.83 39.05 12.24
CA ALA A 22 -30.89 37.83 11.46
C ALA A 22 -31.14 38.15 9.98
N SER A 23 -32.08 39.06 9.69
CA SER A 23 -32.40 39.50 8.33
C SER A 23 -31.23 40.19 7.64
N LEU A 24 -30.59 41.17 8.33
CA LEU A 24 -29.46 41.94 7.79
C LEU A 24 -28.23 41.04 7.47
N LEU A 25 -28.03 39.98 8.26
CA LEU A 25 -26.89 39.08 8.08
C LEU A 25 -27.20 37.78 7.30
N GLY A 26 -28.46 37.61 6.87
CA GLY A 26 -28.88 36.39 6.16
C GLY A 26 -28.69 35.11 6.97
N ILE A 27 -28.88 35.17 8.31
CA ILE A 27 -28.73 33.98 9.20
C ILE A 27 -30.00 33.74 10.01
N SER A 28 -30.16 32.55 10.53
CA SER A 28 -31.35 32.19 11.33
C SER A 28 -31.33 32.87 12.71
N ARG A 29 -32.51 33.27 13.20
CA ARG A 29 -32.70 33.84 14.56
C ARG A 29 -32.10 32.96 15.66
N PRO A 30 -32.25 31.61 15.66
CA PRO A 30 -31.60 30.73 16.63
C PRO A 30 -30.09 30.88 16.66
N THR A 31 -29.45 31.14 15.50
CA THR A 31 -28.00 31.40 15.44
C THR A 31 -27.64 32.68 16.19
N VAL A 32 -28.40 33.77 16.01
CA VAL A 32 -28.18 35.04 16.71
C VAL A 32 -28.37 34.85 18.22
N TYR A 33 -29.48 34.23 18.66
CA TYR A 33 -29.74 33.91 20.07
C TYR A 33 -28.62 33.10 20.71
N ARG A 34 -28.16 32.07 20.02
CA ARG A 34 -27.08 31.21 20.52
C ARG A 34 -25.80 31.98 20.80
N TRP A 35 -25.43 32.89 19.93
CA TRP A 35 -24.22 33.70 20.13
C TRP A 35 -24.39 34.78 21.20
N ILE A 36 -25.54 35.43 21.31
CA ILE A 36 -25.86 36.36 22.39
C ILE A 36 -25.81 35.62 23.73
N LYS A 37 -26.53 34.49 23.86
CA LYS A 37 -26.56 33.69 25.09
C LYS A 37 -25.17 33.26 25.50
N ARG A 38 -24.33 32.86 24.54
CA ARG A 38 -22.95 32.42 24.79
C ARG A 38 -22.04 33.55 25.24
N GLY A 39 -22.24 34.76 24.71
CA GLY A 39 -21.41 35.91 25.02
C GLY A 39 -21.78 36.61 26.33
N ARG A 40 -23.03 36.45 26.85
CA ARG A 40 -23.48 37.10 28.08
C ARG A 40 -22.79 36.51 29.31
N ARG A 41 -22.25 37.39 30.15
CA ARG A 41 -21.83 37.06 31.52
C ARG A 41 -23.05 37.14 32.46
N LEU A 42 -22.88 36.66 33.69
CA LEU A 42 -23.89 36.81 34.76
C LEU A 42 -24.25 38.28 35.00
N SER A 43 -23.32 39.22 34.75
CA SER A 43 -23.53 40.67 34.81
C SER A 43 -24.33 41.24 33.63
N GLY A 44 -24.82 40.45 32.69
CA GLY A 44 -25.53 40.92 31.50
C GLY A 44 -24.65 41.44 30.36
N THR A 45 -23.38 41.74 30.61
CA THR A 45 -22.45 42.27 29.61
C THR A 45 -21.93 41.18 28.66
N ILE A 46 -21.65 41.54 27.40
CA ILE A 46 -21.10 40.61 26.42
C ILE A 46 -19.56 40.60 26.49
N SER A 47 -18.99 39.45 26.78
CA SER A 47 -17.53 39.26 26.80
C SER A 47 -17.06 38.61 25.48
N TRP A 48 -16.10 39.25 24.81
CA TRP A 48 -15.50 38.76 23.56
C TRP A 48 -14.78 37.42 23.72
N HIS A 49 -14.16 37.18 24.88
CA HIS A 49 -13.49 35.91 25.18
C HIS A 49 -14.45 34.71 25.16
N LEU A 50 -15.70 34.89 25.57
CA LEU A 50 -16.73 33.84 25.53
C LEU A 50 -17.23 33.56 24.12
N LEU A 51 -16.98 34.46 23.16
CA LEU A 51 -17.41 34.33 21.77
C LEU A 51 -16.41 33.58 20.89
N GLU A 52 -15.22 33.22 21.40
CA GLU A 52 -14.27 32.43 20.69
C GLU A 52 -14.87 31.03 20.37
N ARG A 53 -14.63 30.55 19.14
CA ARG A 53 -15.10 29.21 18.73
C ARG A 53 -14.32 28.14 19.50
N LYS A 54 -15.03 27.38 20.29
CA LYS A 54 -14.42 26.20 20.96
C LYS A 54 -14.11 25.13 19.96
N SER A 55 -13.00 24.41 20.18
CA SER A 55 -12.67 23.23 19.40
C SER A 55 -13.78 22.17 19.52
N THR A 56 -14.17 21.60 18.39
CA THR A 56 -15.10 20.47 18.33
C THR A 56 -14.41 19.12 18.51
N LYS A 57 -13.09 19.13 18.70
CA LYS A 57 -12.32 17.89 18.94
C LYS A 57 -12.72 17.28 20.28
N PRO A 58 -12.86 15.95 20.35
CA PRO A 58 -13.08 15.27 21.62
C PRO A 58 -11.99 15.62 22.63
N LYS A 59 -12.36 15.88 23.88
CA LYS A 59 -11.39 16.18 24.97
C LYS A 59 -10.59 14.95 25.36
N ALA A 60 -11.18 13.76 25.25
CA ALA A 60 -10.50 12.48 25.47
C ALA A 60 -10.57 11.64 24.20
N ILE A 61 -9.42 11.10 23.78
CA ILE A 61 -9.32 10.21 22.63
C ILE A 61 -9.12 8.79 23.16
N HIS A 62 -10.13 7.95 23.00
CA HIS A 62 -10.01 6.54 23.33
C HIS A 62 -9.23 5.80 22.24
N HIS A 63 -8.05 5.31 22.57
CA HIS A 63 -7.23 4.52 21.65
C HIS A 63 -7.65 3.06 21.70
N LYS A 64 -8.03 2.48 20.53
CA LYS A 64 -8.39 1.06 20.41
C LYS A 64 -7.19 0.11 20.61
N ILE A 65 -5.97 0.63 20.51
CA ILE A 65 -4.73 -0.14 20.65
C ILE A 65 -4.14 0.19 22.01
N ILE A 66 -4.33 -0.72 22.95
CA ILE A 66 -3.82 -0.66 24.32
C ILE A 66 -2.37 -1.17 24.39
N SER A 67 -1.67 -0.88 25.50
CA SER A 67 -0.24 -1.14 25.64
C SER A 67 0.26 -2.54 25.26
N PRO A 68 -0.34 -3.66 25.69
CA PRO A 68 0.15 -4.99 25.32
C PRO A 68 0.06 -5.24 23.81
N LEU A 69 -1.05 -4.82 23.20
CA LEU A 69 -1.26 -4.96 21.77
C LEU A 69 -0.36 -4.02 20.94
N ALA A 70 -0.09 -2.83 21.48
CA ALA A 70 0.83 -1.89 20.88
C ALA A 70 2.24 -2.47 20.79
N LEU A 71 2.75 -3.05 21.87
CA LEU A 71 4.07 -3.71 21.91
C LEU A 71 4.15 -4.85 20.89
N LYS A 72 3.14 -5.72 20.84
CA LYS A 72 3.06 -6.83 19.88
C LYS A 72 3.09 -6.34 18.42
N ILE A 73 2.39 -5.25 18.10
CA ILE A 73 2.40 -4.65 16.75
C ILE A 73 3.76 -4.03 16.45
N LEU A 74 4.38 -3.34 17.41
CA LEU A 74 5.67 -2.68 17.23
C LEU A 74 6.80 -3.68 17.04
N SER A 75 6.89 -4.72 17.87
CA SER A 75 7.90 -5.77 17.74
C SER A 75 7.80 -6.50 16.41
N ALA A 76 6.57 -6.88 15.99
CA ALA A 76 6.35 -7.50 14.69
C ALA A 76 6.65 -6.54 13.52
N LYS A 77 6.40 -5.22 13.67
CA LYS A 77 6.78 -4.22 12.68
C LYS A 77 8.28 -4.08 12.55
N GLN A 78 9.02 -4.10 13.66
CA GLN A 78 10.47 -4.03 13.66
C GLN A 78 11.11 -5.28 13.05
N ALA A 79 10.63 -6.48 13.45
CA ALA A 79 11.20 -7.75 13.00
C ALA A 79 10.86 -8.11 11.55
N LYS A 80 9.70 -7.70 11.03
CA LYS A 80 9.21 -8.14 9.71
C LYS A 80 8.96 -7.00 8.72
N HIS A 81 9.09 -5.77 9.14
CA HIS A 81 8.87 -4.55 8.34
C HIS A 81 7.52 -4.48 7.60
N PHE A 82 6.58 -5.35 7.94
CA PHE A 82 5.30 -5.47 7.26
C PHE A 82 4.43 -4.21 7.33
N GLY A 83 3.67 -3.95 6.27
CA GLY A 83 2.60 -2.95 6.26
C GLY A 83 1.38 -3.37 7.10
N ALA A 84 0.48 -2.43 7.39
CA ALA A 84 -0.66 -2.67 8.30
C ALA A 84 -1.56 -3.86 7.91
N LYS A 85 -1.76 -4.12 6.60
CA LYS A 85 -2.55 -5.26 6.12
C LYS A 85 -1.85 -6.59 6.42
N LYS A 86 -0.54 -6.70 6.15
CA LYS A 86 0.26 -7.89 6.43
C LYS A 86 0.38 -8.14 7.94
N LEU A 87 0.61 -7.08 8.76
CA LEU A 87 0.62 -7.18 10.23
C LEU A 87 -0.70 -7.70 10.80
N LYS A 88 -1.85 -7.23 10.28
CA LYS A 88 -3.16 -7.75 10.68
C LYS A 88 -3.26 -9.26 10.48
N ARG A 89 -2.86 -9.74 9.30
CA ARG A 89 -2.90 -11.18 8.95
C ARG A 89 -1.91 -11.99 9.80
N TYR A 90 -0.67 -11.55 9.85
CA TYR A 90 0.41 -12.21 10.59
C TYR A 90 0.11 -12.38 12.08
N LEU A 91 -0.40 -11.33 12.72
CA LEU A 91 -0.76 -11.34 14.14
C LEU A 91 -2.20 -11.81 14.42
N LYS A 92 -2.97 -12.18 13.38
CA LYS A 92 -4.39 -12.59 13.47
C LYS A 92 -5.26 -11.61 14.28
N LEU A 93 -5.08 -10.29 14.02
CA LEU A 93 -5.75 -9.25 14.80
C LEU A 93 -7.19 -9.03 14.34
N SER A 94 -8.10 -8.85 15.32
CA SER A 94 -9.48 -8.42 15.08
C SER A 94 -9.61 -6.97 14.63
N LEU A 95 -8.58 -6.13 14.86
CA LEU A 95 -8.53 -4.73 14.47
C LEU A 95 -8.56 -4.53 12.95
N SER A 96 -9.14 -3.41 12.51
CA SER A 96 -9.05 -3.03 11.10
C SER A 96 -7.63 -2.64 10.71
N ALA A 97 -7.21 -2.94 9.46
CA ALA A 97 -5.91 -2.52 8.94
C ALA A 97 -5.73 -0.99 8.99
N SER A 98 -6.82 -0.22 8.83
CA SER A 98 -6.79 1.25 8.94
C SER A 98 -6.49 1.73 10.37
N ALA A 99 -6.92 1.00 11.40
CA ALA A 99 -6.59 1.32 12.79
C ALA A 99 -5.11 1.08 13.07
N ILE A 100 -4.55 -0.04 12.59
CA ILE A 100 -3.13 -0.37 12.68
C ILE A 100 -2.30 0.67 11.91
N HIS A 101 -2.68 1.02 10.69
CA HIS A 101 -1.99 2.04 9.89
C HIS A 101 -1.94 3.40 10.61
N ARG A 102 -3.07 3.87 11.16
CA ARG A 102 -3.12 5.12 11.93
C ARG A 102 -2.26 5.08 13.19
N PHE A 103 -2.18 3.92 13.84
CA PHE A 103 -1.29 3.71 14.98
C PHE A 103 0.18 3.81 14.56
N LEU A 104 0.60 3.09 13.51
CA LEU A 104 1.96 3.13 12.98
C LEU A 104 2.34 4.53 12.48
N LYS A 105 1.41 5.25 11.84
CA LYS A 105 1.62 6.63 11.39
C LYS A 105 1.89 7.58 12.57
N ARG A 106 1.15 7.45 13.69
CA ARG A 106 1.41 8.24 14.92
C ARG A 106 2.77 7.93 15.55
N LYS A 107 3.29 6.73 15.34
CA LYS A 107 4.63 6.32 15.81
C LYS A 107 5.73 6.61 14.79
N ASN A 108 5.43 7.32 13.69
CA ASN A 108 6.36 7.62 12.59
C ASN A 108 6.99 6.39 11.92
N LEU A 109 6.31 5.22 11.99
CA LEU A 109 6.76 3.95 11.43
C LEU A 109 6.19 3.67 10.03
N VAL A 110 5.56 4.66 9.41
CA VAL A 110 5.07 4.57 8.02
C VAL A 110 5.94 5.50 7.18
N ALA A 111 6.70 4.93 6.27
CA ALA A 111 7.45 5.70 5.29
C ALA A 111 6.50 6.58 4.45
N LYS A 112 6.87 7.83 4.25
CA LYS A 112 6.17 8.69 3.28
C LYS A 112 6.48 8.12 1.90
N GLN A 113 5.52 7.40 1.32
CA GLN A 113 5.62 7.08 -0.11
C GLN A 113 5.50 8.39 -0.88
N VAL A 114 6.60 8.83 -1.45
CA VAL A 114 6.58 9.85 -2.50
C VAL A 114 5.94 9.18 -3.70
N ARG A 115 4.64 9.40 -3.89
CA ARG A 115 3.98 9.00 -5.13
C ARG A 115 4.48 9.92 -6.22
N PHE A 116 5.47 9.48 -6.97
CA PHE A 116 5.69 10.04 -8.28
C PHE A 116 4.41 9.74 -9.09
N ARG A 117 3.59 10.75 -9.31
CA ARG A 117 2.54 10.68 -10.31
C ARG A 117 3.28 10.57 -11.64
N ARG A 118 3.36 9.37 -12.21
CA ARG A 118 3.69 9.25 -13.63
C ARG A 118 2.66 10.09 -14.37
N PRO A 119 3.07 10.95 -15.33
CA PRO A 119 2.11 11.65 -16.16
C PRO A 119 1.17 10.60 -16.76
N LEU A 120 -0.13 10.84 -16.64
CA LEU A 120 -1.13 10.05 -17.34
C LEU A 120 -0.81 10.18 -18.83
N PHE A 121 -0.42 9.09 -19.46
CA PHE A 121 -0.33 9.06 -20.91
C PHE A 121 -1.70 9.37 -21.46
N GLN A 122 -1.80 10.43 -22.24
CA GLN A 122 -3.08 10.93 -22.78
C GLN A 122 -3.71 9.99 -23.82
N ASN A 123 -3.01 8.99 -24.33
CA ASN A 123 -3.47 8.10 -25.39
C ASN A 123 -3.27 6.64 -24.98
N GLY A 124 -4.37 6.00 -24.57
CA GLY A 124 -4.48 4.58 -24.35
C GLY A 124 -4.57 4.17 -22.89
N LYS A 125 -5.67 3.51 -22.52
CA LYS A 125 -5.74 2.75 -21.28
C LYS A 125 -4.70 1.65 -21.39
N ALA A 126 -3.70 1.64 -20.50
CA ALA A 126 -2.85 0.48 -20.32
C ALA A 126 -3.77 -0.74 -20.11
N MET A 127 -3.77 -1.66 -21.06
CA MET A 127 -4.49 -2.91 -20.90
C MET A 127 -3.82 -3.65 -19.73
N ARG A 128 -4.46 -3.59 -18.59
CA ARG A 128 -4.12 -4.52 -17.50
C ARG A 128 -4.46 -5.91 -18.00
N PRO A 129 -3.64 -6.92 -17.74
CA PRO A 129 -4.06 -8.30 -17.91
C PRO A 129 -5.45 -8.41 -17.27
N SER A 130 -6.44 -8.80 -18.04
CA SER A 130 -7.80 -8.89 -17.54
C SER A 130 -7.80 -9.86 -16.37
N ASN A 131 -8.43 -9.51 -15.23
CA ASN A 131 -8.61 -10.39 -14.09
C ASN A 131 -9.56 -11.57 -14.39
N THR A 132 -9.72 -11.91 -15.69
CA THR A 132 -10.66 -12.92 -16.20
C THR A 132 -10.04 -14.30 -16.28
N PHE A 133 -8.78 -14.46 -15.93
CA PHE A 133 -8.16 -15.78 -15.86
C PHE A 133 -8.45 -16.42 -14.52
N ASP A 134 -8.92 -17.65 -14.56
CA ASP A 134 -8.94 -18.53 -13.41
C ASP A 134 -7.52 -18.80 -12.90
N LEU A 135 -7.40 -19.43 -11.73
CA LEU A 135 -6.11 -19.93 -11.24
C LEU A 135 -5.46 -20.78 -12.34
N CYS A 136 -4.19 -20.58 -12.63
CA CYS A 136 -3.39 -21.36 -13.56
C CYS A 136 -2.55 -20.57 -14.57
N TYR A 137 -2.65 -19.25 -14.55
CA TYR A 137 -1.91 -18.38 -15.46
C TYR A 137 -0.75 -17.71 -14.73
N LEU A 138 0.47 -18.13 -15.01
CA LEU A 138 1.67 -17.57 -14.40
C LEU A 138 2.29 -16.49 -15.27
N GLN A 139 2.72 -15.41 -14.65
CA GLN A 139 3.81 -14.58 -15.18
C GLN A 139 5.11 -15.04 -14.52
N MET A 140 6.13 -15.31 -15.33
CA MET A 140 7.46 -15.68 -14.90
C MET A 140 8.49 -14.71 -15.45
N ASP A 141 9.46 -14.35 -14.63
CA ASP A 141 10.49 -13.37 -15.00
C ASP A 141 11.72 -13.56 -14.10
N THR A 142 12.83 -12.94 -14.49
CA THR A 142 14.12 -13.04 -13.81
C THR A 142 14.59 -11.68 -13.34
N LYS A 143 15.01 -11.58 -12.09
CA LYS A 143 15.58 -10.36 -11.51
C LYS A 143 17.06 -10.55 -11.19
N HIS A 144 17.89 -9.65 -11.65
CA HIS A 144 19.29 -9.54 -11.21
C HIS A 144 19.34 -9.07 -9.76
N VAL A 145 19.96 -9.84 -8.90
CA VAL A 145 20.19 -9.53 -7.49
C VAL A 145 21.68 -9.25 -7.32
N THR A 146 22.03 -8.00 -7.32
CA THR A 146 23.42 -7.54 -7.25
C THR A 146 24.03 -7.80 -5.88
N PRO A 147 25.36 -7.76 -5.73
CA PRO A 147 26.05 -7.89 -4.45
C PRO A 147 25.52 -6.93 -3.37
N GLU A 148 25.18 -5.70 -3.74
CA GLU A 148 24.64 -4.70 -2.80
C GLU A 148 23.26 -5.07 -2.27
N LEU A 149 22.48 -5.86 -3.01
CA LEU A 149 21.16 -6.32 -2.58
C LEU A 149 21.22 -7.63 -1.79
N SER A 150 22.06 -8.58 -2.26
CA SER A 150 22.16 -9.91 -1.67
C SER A 150 23.12 -9.99 -0.49
N GLY A 151 24.15 -9.13 -0.49
CA GLY A 151 25.31 -9.27 0.41
C GLY A 151 26.32 -10.35 -0.02
N LEU A 152 26.04 -11.10 -1.09
CA LEU A 152 26.99 -12.06 -1.68
C LEU A 152 28.04 -11.32 -2.52
N PRO A 153 29.25 -11.88 -2.68
CA PRO A 153 30.32 -11.23 -3.45
C PRO A 153 30.11 -11.31 -4.99
N PHE A 154 29.02 -11.86 -5.44
CA PHE A 154 28.66 -12.04 -6.88
C PHE A 154 27.17 -11.81 -7.09
N THR A 155 26.80 -11.51 -8.33
CA THR A 155 25.39 -11.37 -8.75
C THR A 155 24.74 -12.75 -8.80
N VAL A 156 23.52 -12.85 -8.28
CA VAL A 156 22.65 -14.01 -8.38
C VAL A 156 21.33 -13.62 -9.03
N TYR A 157 20.51 -14.57 -9.40
CA TYR A 157 19.32 -14.35 -10.20
C TYR A 157 18.09 -14.92 -9.49
N GLU A 158 17.16 -14.04 -9.14
CA GLU A 158 15.86 -14.44 -8.62
C GLU A 158 14.93 -14.76 -9.78
N TYR A 159 14.68 -16.04 -10.01
CA TYR A 159 13.59 -16.51 -10.84
C TYR A 159 12.32 -16.49 -10.01
N ALA A 160 11.26 -15.91 -10.55
CA ALA A 160 9.99 -15.87 -9.85
C ALA A 160 8.83 -16.15 -10.80
N ALA A 161 7.80 -16.80 -10.28
CA ALA A 161 6.54 -16.98 -10.96
C ALA A 161 5.38 -16.54 -10.05
N ILE A 162 4.43 -15.82 -10.62
CA ILE A 162 3.26 -15.30 -9.92
C ILE A 162 1.98 -15.63 -10.69
N ASP A 163 1.00 -16.24 -10.02
CA ASP A 163 -0.31 -16.41 -10.61
C ASP A 163 -1.07 -15.09 -10.67
N ILE A 164 -1.58 -14.75 -11.86
CA ILE A 164 -2.23 -13.46 -12.09
C ILE A 164 -3.52 -13.30 -11.28
N ALA A 165 -4.27 -14.36 -11.08
CA ALA A 165 -5.55 -14.31 -10.37
C ALA A 165 -5.36 -14.25 -8.85
N SER A 166 -4.67 -15.22 -8.26
CA SER A 166 -4.49 -15.32 -6.81
C SER A 166 -3.40 -14.42 -6.25
N ARG A 167 -2.41 -14.03 -7.08
CA ARG A 167 -1.18 -13.37 -6.65
C ARG A 167 -0.29 -14.27 -5.77
N TYR A 168 -0.52 -15.58 -5.82
CA TYR A 168 0.39 -16.52 -5.21
C TYR A 168 1.70 -16.52 -5.97
N LYS A 169 2.81 -16.32 -5.27
CA LYS A 169 4.14 -16.20 -5.85
C LYS A 169 5.07 -17.24 -5.25
N LEU A 170 5.88 -17.83 -6.11
CA LEU A 170 7.07 -18.59 -5.75
C LEU A 170 8.29 -17.91 -6.36
N ALA A 171 9.42 -18.02 -5.68
CA ALA A 171 10.71 -17.54 -6.15
C ALA A 171 11.80 -18.53 -5.75
N VAL A 172 12.84 -18.59 -6.56
CA VAL A 172 14.07 -19.34 -6.30
C VAL A 172 15.25 -18.52 -6.80
N ILE A 173 16.36 -18.55 -6.07
CA ILE A 173 17.58 -17.85 -6.45
C ILE A 173 18.58 -18.83 -7.02
N LEU A 174 19.03 -18.56 -8.24
CA LEU A 174 19.99 -19.39 -8.98
C LEU A 174 21.26 -18.59 -9.32
N PRO A 175 22.39 -19.28 -9.55
CA PRO A 175 23.67 -18.60 -9.74
C PRO A 175 23.83 -17.93 -11.10
N ASP A 176 23.06 -18.33 -12.09
CA ASP A 176 23.18 -17.83 -13.45
C ASP A 176 21.83 -17.57 -14.13
N ILE A 177 21.90 -16.94 -15.30
CA ILE A 177 20.78 -16.70 -16.19
C ILE A 177 20.96 -17.52 -17.46
N SER A 178 20.27 -18.65 -17.50
CA SER A 178 20.38 -19.61 -18.61
C SER A 178 19.05 -20.33 -18.84
N PRO A 179 18.83 -20.92 -20.04
CA PRO A 179 17.65 -21.75 -20.30
C PRO A 179 17.52 -22.95 -19.36
N GLU A 180 18.65 -23.52 -18.93
CA GLU A 180 18.68 -24.60 -17.95
C GLU A 180 18.20 -24.11 -16.58
N SER A 181 18.71 -22.98 -16.09
CA SER A 181 18.26 -22.38 -14.82
C SER A 181 16.78 -22.01 -14.86
N ALA A 182 16.29 -21.46 -15.97
CA ALA A 182 14.87 -21.18 -16.14
C ALA A 182 14.02 -22.46 -16.12
N ARG A 183 14.51 -23.55 -16.76
CA ARG A 183 13.88 -24.87 -16.71
C ARG A 183 13.83 -25.43 -15.28
N MET A 184 14.93 -25.34 -14.55
CA MET A 184 14.97 -25.77 -13.14
C MET A 184 13.98 -24.98 -12.27
N ALA A 185 13.89 -23.68 -12.50
CA ALA A 185 12.97 -22.82 -11.76
C ALA A 185 11.51 -23.19 -12.03
N ILE A 186 11.10 -23.36 -13.30
CA ILE A 186 9.71 -23.73 -13.62
C ILE A 186 9.37 -25.13 -13.11
N GLU A 187 10.29 -26.09 -13.19
CA GLU A 187 10.12 -27.43 -12.62
C GLU A 187 9.87 -27.37 -11.11
N TYR A 188 10.65 -26.57 -10.40
CA TYR A 188 10.44 -26.31 -8.98
C TYR A 188 9.08 -25.68 -8.72
N PHE A 189 8.67 -24.67 -9.48
CA PHE A 189 7.39 -24.00 -9.30
C PHE A 189 6.20 -24.91 -9.54
N LEU A 190 6.24 -25.74 -10.58
CA LEU A 190 5.16 -26.71 -10.86
C LEU A 190 4.94 -27.70 -9.72
N LYS A 191 5.99 -28.05 -8.99
CA LYS A 191 5.91 -28.94 -7.83
C LYS A 191 5.24 -28.26 -6.61
N TRP A 192 5.41 -26.96 -6.45
CA TRP A 192 5.02 -26.25 -5.25
C TRP A 192 3.80 -25.32 -5.39
N PHE A 193 3.34 -25.04 -6.62
CA PHE A 193 2.06 -24.36 -6.78
C PHE A 193 0.92 -25.24 -6.27
N PRO A 194 -0.03 -24.68 -5.48
CA PRO A 194 -1.14 -25.44 -4.91
C PRO A 194 -2.25 -25.75 -5.93
N PHE A 195 -2.03 -25.48 -7.21
CA PHE A 195 -2.96 -25.70 -8.32
C PHE A 195 -2.20 -26.09 -9.59
N ARG A 196 -2.91 -26.69 -10.54
CA ARG A 196 -2.33 -27.02 -11.84
C ARG A 196 -2.05 -25.74 -12.62
N VAL A 197 -0.82 -25.58 -13.09
CA VAL A 197 -0.42 -24.53 -14.03
C VAL A 197 -0.76 -24.98 -15.44
N ILE A 198 -1.31 -24.07 -16.25
CA ILE A 198 -1.63 -24.32 -17.66
C ILE A 198 -0.88 -23.34 -18.55
N TYR A 199 -0.82 -22.08 -18.16
CA TYR A 199 -0.25 -20.98 -18.94
C TYR A 199 0.95 -20.38 -18.25
N VAL A 200 2.01 -20.15 -18.99
CA VAL A 200 3.21 -19.45 -18.53
C VAL A 200 3.52 -18.32 -19.50
N GLN A 201 3.55 -17.11 -19.00
CA GLN A 201 3.90 -15.92 -19.76
C GLN A 201 5.26 -15.41 -19.29
N THR A 202 6.17 -15.17 -20.23
CA THR A 202 7.50 -14.61 -19.98
C THR A 202 7.75 -13.40 -20.87
N ASP A 203 8.80 -12.67 -20.60
CA ASP A 203 9.37 -11.78 -21.58
C ASP A 203 10.11 -12.55 -22.71
N ASN A 204 10.77 -11.81 -23.62
CA ASN A 204 11.51 -12.41 -24.73
C ASN A 204 13.00 -12.70 -24.35
N GLY A 205 13.30 -12.94 -23.07
CA GLY A 205 14.63 -13.26 -22.61
C GLY A 205 15.15 -14.57 -23.23
N LEU A 206 16.46 -14.65 -23.44
CA LEU A 206 17.08 -15.84 -24.03
C LEU A 206 16.96 -17.06 -23.09
N GLU A 207 16.89 -16.83 -21.80
CA GLU A 207 16.69 -17.84 -20.78
C GLU A 207 15.35 -18.59 -20.88
N PHE A 208 14.34 -17.95 -21.49
CA PHE A 208 13.02 -18.56 -21.70
C PHE A 208 12.86 -19.24 -23.07
N GLN A 209 13.96 -19.43 -23.78
CA GLN A 209 14.00 -20.12 -25.08
C GLN A 209 14.67 -21.50 -24.95
N GLY A 210 14.71 -22.26 -26.02
CA GLY A 210 15.44 -23.53 -26.08
C GLY A 210 14.95 -24.57 -25.07
N GLU A 211 15.75 -24.88 -24.06
CA GLU A 211 15.42 -25.92 -23.07
C GLU A 211 14.18 -25.62 -22.25
N PHE A 212 13.98 -24.34 -21.89
CA PHE A 212 12.77 -23.91 -21.18
C PHE A 212 11.53 -24.14 -22.04
N GLU A 213 11.56 -23.75 -23.31
CA GLU A 213 10.44 -23.92 -24.23
C GLU A 213 10.15 -25.40 -24.49
N THR A 214 11.19 -26.21 -24.68
CA THR A 214 11.07 -27.68 -24.83
C THR A 214 10.44 -28.30 -23.57
N PHE A 215 10.85 -27.86 -22.39
CA PHE A 215 10.26 -28.33 -21.13
C PHE A 215 8.77 -27.97 -21.05
N CYS A 216 8.38 -26.73 -21.38
CA CYS A 216 6.97 -26.33 -21.39
C CYS A 216 6.13 -27.21 -22.34
N GLN A 217 6.62 -27.47 -23.55
CA GLN A 217 5.94 -28.33 -24.52
C GLN A 217 5.75 -29.76 -23.97
N ASN A 218 6.80 -30.37 -23.41
CA ASN A 218 6.76 -31.72 -22.85
C ASN A 218 5.82 -31.87 -21.65
N HIS A 219 5.57 -30.78 -20.93
CA HIS A 219 4.68 -30.73 -19.75
C HIS A 219 3.29 -30.16 -20.06
N HIS A 220 2.97 -29.97 -21.34
CA HIS A 220 1.71 -29.44 -21.80
C HIS A 220 1.38 -28.07 -21.14
N LEU A 221 2.40 -27.19 -21.03
CA LEU A 221 2.25 -25.80 -20.63
C LEU A 221 2.18 -24.93 -21.88
N ASP A 222 1.16 -24.11 -21.95
CA ASP A 222 1.05 -23.11 -23.01
C ASP A 222 1.98 -21.92 -22.66
N HIS A 223 3.09 -21.80 -23.39
CA HIS A 223 4.05 -20.73 -23.18
C HIS A 223 3.77 -19.56 -24.10
N TYR A 224 3.68 -18.35 -23.54
CA TYR A 224 3.43 -17.10 -24.24
C TYR A 224 4.55 -16.09 -23.97
N PHE A 225 5.05 -15.49 -25.03
CA PHE A 225 5.92 -14.32 -24.92
C PHE A 225 5.10 -13.03 -24.92
N ILE A 226 5.48 -12.06 -24.09
CA ILE A 226 4.89 -10.72 -24.16
C ILE A 226 5.25 -10.06 -25.49
N HIS A 227 4.41 -9.13 -25.94
CA HIS A 227 4.70 -8.35 -27.14
C HIS A 227 5.93 -7.45 -26.92
N LYS A 228 6.74 -7.29 -27.96
CA LYS A 228 7.91 -6.42 -27.90
C LYS A 228 7.51 -5.00 -27.52
N ASN A 229 8.24 -4.41 -26.56
CA ASN A 229 7.96 -3.08 -26.01
C ASN A 229 6.63 -2.94 -25.26
N SER A 230 6.11 -4.04 -24.69
CA SER A 230 4.86 -4.05 -23.91
C SER A 230 5.07 -4.40 -22.43
N PRO A 231 5.83 -3.59 -21.66
CA PRO A 231 6.14 -3.89 -20.26
C PRO A 231 4.90 -4.01 -19.36
N ASN A 232 3.78 -3.43 -19.78
CA ASN A 232 2.52 -3.55 -19.04
C ASN A 232 1.99 -4.98 -18.98
N GLU A 233 2.36 -5.82 -19.94
CA GLU A 233 1.94 -7.22 -19.98
C GLU A 233 2.63 -8.05 -18.87
N ASN A 234 3.84 -7.65 -18.44
CA ASN A 234 4.58 -8.31 -17.35
C ASN A 234 4.53 -7.55 -16.02
N ALA A 235 3.68 -6.53 -15.92
CA ALA A 235 3.64 -5.60 -14.79
C ALA A 235 3.33 -6.24 -13.42
N VAL A 236 2.71 -7.42 -13.39
CA VAL A 236 2.37 -8.11 -12.14
C VAL A 236 3.61 -8.69 -11.48
N ILE A 237 4.42 -9.41 -12.25
CA ILE A 237 5.68 -9.98 -11.75
C ILE A 237 6.70 -8.89 -11.44
N GLU A 238 6.87 -7.90 -12.34
CA GLU A 238 7.76 -6.76 -12.09
C GLU A 238 7.43 -6.03 -10.78
N ARG A 239 6.12 -5.82 -10.52
CA ARG A 239 5.69 -5.23 -9.26
C ARG A 239 5.99 -6.11 -8.06
N SER A 240 5.98 -7.43 -8.23
CA SER A 240 6.31 -8.36 -7.16
C SER A 240 7.78 -8.29 -6.77
N PHE A 241 8.70 -8.20 -7.73
CA PHE A 241 10.13 -8.01 -7.49
C PHE A 241 10.44 -6.76 -6.66
N LYS A 242 9.69 -5.67 -6.91
CA LYS A 242 9.83 -4.50 -6.05
C LYS A 242 9.39 -4.78 -4.62
N THR A 243 8.40 -5.63 -4.42
CA THR A 243 7.97 -6.05 -3.08
C THR A 243 9.06 -6.86 -2.39
N ASP A 244 9.73 -7.77 -3.11
CA ASP A 244 10.83 -8.57 -2.55
C ASP A 244 12.01 -7.68 -2.18
N GLN A 245 12.33 -6.72 -3.03
CA GLN A 245 13.37 -5.74 -2.73
C GLN A 245 13.06 -4.91 -1.48
N ASP A 246 11.81 -4.41 -1.37
CA ASP A 246 11.38 -3.54 -0.27
C ASP A 246 11.13 -4.31 1.05
N GLU A 247 10.86 -5.63 0.99
CA GLU A 247 10.41 -6.41 2.16
C GLU A 247 11.34 -7.57 2.51
N PHE A 248 12.29 -7.92 1.66
CA PHE A 248 13.27 -8.97 1.89
C PHE A 248 14.70 -8.45 1.74
N TYR A 249 15.17 -8.11 0.54
CA TYR A 249 16.58 -7.79 0.31
C TYR A 249 17.07 -6.59 1.13
N TYR A 250 16.33 -5.51 1.25
CA TYR A 250 16.75 -4.35 2.07
C TYR A 250 16.78 -4.62 3.57
N TRP A 251 16.36 -5.82 4.00
CA TRP A 251 16.24 -6.16 5.40
C TRP A 251 16.99 -7.43 5.76
N LEU A 252 17.93 -7.84 4.94
CA LEU A 252 18.89 -8.88 5.29
C LEU A 252 19.79 -8.34 6.42
N GLU A 253 19.60 -8.87 7.63
CA GLU A 253 20.36 -8.43 8.80
C GLU A 253 21.83 -8.90 8.76
N LYS A 254 22.10 -10.00 8.07
CA LYS A 254 23.42 -10.57 7.84
C LYS A 254 23.57 -10.89 6.36
N ALA A 255 24.76 -10.62 5.83
CA ALA A 255 25.10 -11.09 4.50
C ALA A 255 25.07 -12.62 4.50
N PRO A 256 24.36 -13.26 3.57
CA PRO A 256 24.36 -14.70 3.43
C PRO A 256 25.77 -15.20 3.08
N GLN A 257 26.16 -16.35 3.63
CA GLN A 257 27.48 -16.92 3.33
C GLN A 257 27.47 -17.71 2.03
N HIS A 258 26.31 -18.24 1.62
CA HIS A 258 26.11 -18.97 0.40
C HIS A 258 24.69 -18.81 -0.14
N LEU A 259 24.50 -19.12 -1.42
CA LEU A 259 23.24 -18.96 -2.14
C LEU A 259 22.05 -19.66 -1.47
N GLY A 260 22.26 -20.81 -0.84
CA GLY A 260 21.20 -21.57 -0.17
C GLY A 260 20.54 -20.85 1.02
N GLU A 261 21.19 -19.84 1.60
CA GLU A 261 20.60 -19.05 2.67
C GLU A 261 19.59 -18.00 2.16
N LEU A 262 19.56 -17.74 0.85
CA LEU A 262 18.59 -16.88 0.21
C LEU A 262 17.34 -17.64 -0.27
N ASN A 263 17.41 -18.96 -0.40
CA ASN A 263 16.33 -19.87 -0.79
C ASN A 263 15.67 -20.49 0.45
#